data_c823fb9c24e0d4f0d8652dbffb5435a0
#
_entry.id   c823fb9c24e0d4f0d8652dbffb5435a0
#
_cell.length_a   1.000
_cell.length_b   1.000
_cell.length_c   1.000
_cell.angle_alpha   90.00
_cell.angle_beta   90.00
_cell.angle_gamma   90.00
#
_symmetry.space_group_name_H-M   'P 1'
#
loop_
_entity.id
_entity.type
_entity.pdbx_description
1 polymer ?
#
loop_
_entity_poly.entity_id
_entity_poly.type
_entity_poly.pdbx_seq_one_letter_code
_entity_poly.pdbx_strand_id
1 'polypeptide(L)'
;TLNHLFNRLSLQVRGSVGDFQYEDAQFNGVPIVNSDRNYTQTEETVRATWEFKPTFSGFTEVAVNQRGYDRVAGSDGISRSSDGERYRVGVSFGNTGKVLRGEASLGYGIQRPEDSRLKDIDGLLIDANATWRVTELTSLLFNARTDVSETTTDNVGGSFYRYLGVEARHAFLTYLIGSAGLSYATQDSKDGVIDEREVRMTLGLDYFVNRETVLFAKYAHSDLDAIGDQSDYKANEIQFGMKLRQ
;
A
#
# COMPACT_ATOMS: atom_id res chain seq x y z
N THR A 1 -13.65 -7.64 -13.54
CA THR A 1 -13.78 -8.66 -12.48
C THR A 1 -14.97 -9.54 -12.77
N LEU A 2 -14.78 -10.85 -12.73
CA LEU A 2 -15.82 -11.87 -12.82
C LEU A 2 -15.88 -12.60 -11.48
N ASN A 3 -17.10 -12.82 -10.95
CA ASN A 3 -17.32 -13.55 -9.70
C ASN A 3 -18.35 -14.66 -9.94
N HIS A 4 -18.06 -15.83 -9.42
CA HIS A 4 -19.02 -16.94 -9.43
C HIS A 4 -19.08 -17.61 -8.06
N LEU A 5 -20.30 -17.84 -7.55
CA LEU A 5 -20.55 -18.42 -6.25
C LEU A 5 -21.13 -19.83 -6.40
N PHE A 6 -20.41 -20.82 -5.87
CA PHE A 6 -20.83 -22.21 -5.77
C PHE A 6 -21.10 -22.56 -4.30
N ASN A 7 -22.28 -22.28 -3.81
CA ASN A 7 -22.63 -22.50 -2.41
C ASN A 7 -21.63 -21.77 -1.46
N ARG A 8 -20.66 -22.49 -0.89
CA ARG A 8 -19.63 -21.95 0.03
C ARG A 8 -18.32 -21.58 -0.66
N LEU A 9 -18.15 -21.94 -1.91
CA LEU A 9 -16.97 -21.61 -2.71
C LEU A 9 -17.27 -20.42 -3.59
N SER A 10 -16.49 -19.37 -3.46
CA SER A 10 -16.50 -18.22 -4.37
C SER A 10 -15.22 -18.23 -5.21
N LEU A 11 -15.36 -18.13 -6.52
CA LEU A 11 -14.28 -17.94 -7.45
C LEU A 11 -14.34 -16.53 -8.03
N GLN A 12 -13.22 -15.81 -7.99
CA GLN A 12 -13.06 -14.48 -8.56
C GLN A 12 -11.90 -14.48 -9.53
N VAL A 13 -12.14 -13.92 -10.71
CA VAL A 13 -11.09 -13.60 -11.70
C VAL A 13 -11.13 -12.10 -11.92
N ARG A 14 -9.97 -11.45 -11.82
CA ARG A 14 -9.79 -10.02 -12.02
C ARG A 14 -8.68 -9.79 -13.02
N GLY A 15 -8.90 -8.91 -13.98
CA GLY A 15 -7.87 -8.33 -14.83
C GLY A 15 -7.85 -6.82 -14.63
N SER A 16 -6.67 -6.22 -14.66
CA SER A 16 -6.47 -4.79 -14.64
C SER A 16 -5.35 -4.38 -15.60
N VAL A 17 -5.49 -3.20 -16.16
CA VAL A 17 -4.45 -2.53 -16.96
C VAL A 17 -4.32 -1.13 -16.40
N GLY A 18 -3.10 -0.72 -16.09
CA GLY A 18 -2.75 0.64 -15.65
C GLY A 18 -1.70 1.22 -16.59
N ASP A 19 -1.88 2.47 -16.97
CA ASP A 19 -0.91 3.26 -17.72
C ASP A 19 -0.40 4.38 -16.83
N PHE A 20 0.91 4.42 -16.60
CA PHE A 20 1.58 5.33 -15.67
C PHE A 20 2.46 6.28 -16.46
N GLN A 21 2.09 7.56 -16.46
CA GLN A 21 2.79 8.60 -17.21
C GLN A 21 3.35 9.63 -16.23
N TYR A 22 4.61 9.97 -16.40
CA TYR A 22 5.35 10.96 -15.62
C TYR A 22 5.74 12.12 -16.51
N GLU A 23 5.44 13.32 -16.06
CA GLU A 23 5.82 14.55 -16.77
C GLU A 23 7.24 14.96 -16.41
N ASP A 24 7.97 15.45 -17.42
CA ASP A 24 9.29 16.03 -17.21
C ASP A 24 9.19 17.30 -16.36
N ALA A 25 10.17 17.52 -15.51
CA ALA A 25 10.24 18.65 -14.59
C ALA A 25 11.46 19.54 -14.87
N GLN A 26 11.54 20.68 -14.20
CA GLN A 26 12.72 21.55 -14.18
C GLN A 26 13.05 21.93 -12.75
N PHE A 27 14.32 21.85 -12.40
CA PHE A 27 14.81 22.34 -11.12
C PHE A 27 15.96 23.36 -11.38
N ASN A 28 15.78 24.58 -10.95
CA ASN A 28 16.71 25.69 -11.18
C ASN A 28 17.12 25.87 -12.67
N GLY A 29 16.16 25.65 -13.59
CA GLY A 29 16.40 25.76 -15.04
C GLY A 29 17.07 24.54 -15.67
N VAL A 30 17.39 23.51 -14.89
CA VAL A 30 17.92 22.24 -15.39
C VAL A 30 16.74 21.29 -15.62
N PRO A 31 16.58 20.73 -16.84
CA PRO A 31 15.53 19.76 -17.12
C PRO A 31 15.78 18.45 -16.37
N ILE A 32 14.72 17.92 -15.76
CA ILE A 32 14.67 16.59 -15.15
C ILE A 32 13.76 15.72 -16.02
N VAL A 33 14.32 14.73 -16.68
CA VAL A 33 13.57 13.78 -17.49
C VAL A 33 12.93 12.76 -16.55
N ASN A 34 11.59 12.69 -16.56
CA ASN A 34 10.81 11.70 -15.82
C ASN A 34 9.98 10.81 -16.76
N SER A 35 9.83 11.21 -18.03
CA SER A 35 9.09 10.46 -19.05
C SER A 35 9.72 9.11 -19.41
N ASP A 36 10.97 8.90 -19.04
CA ASP A 36 11.65 7.60 -19.12
C ASP A 36 11.12 6.57 -18.11
N ARG A 37 10.35 7.02 -17.12
CA ARG A 37 9.68 6.19 -16.11
C ARG A 37 8.28 5.74 -16.50
N ASN A 38 7.81 6.14 -17.69
CA ASN A 38 6.49 5.74 -18.17
C ASN A 38 6.45 4.23 -18.39
N TYR A 39 5.39 3.60 -17.90
CA TYR A 39 5.18 2.17 -18.08
C TYR A 39 3.70 1.80 -18.10
N THR A 40 3.39 0.72 -18.78
CA THR A 40 2.09 0.05 -18.72
C THR A 40 2.21 -1.20 -17.84
N GLN A 41 1.27 -1.39 -16.92
CA GLN A 41 1.18 -2.59 -16.11
C GLN A 41 -0.13 -3.33 -16.37
N THR A 42 -0.01 -4.62 -16.64
CA THR A 42 -1.15 -5.55 -16.65
C THR A 42 -1.07 -6.46 -15.43
N GLU A 43 -2.21 -6.83 -14.88
CA GLU A 43 -2.30 -7.79 -13.78
C GLU A 43 -3.54 -8.66 -13.91
N GLU A 44 -3.35 -9.95 -13.74
CA GLU A 44 -4.40 -10.95 -13.69
C GLU A 44 -4.36 -11.66 -12.34
N THR A 45 -5.53 -11.77 -11.69
CA THR A 45 -5.66 -12.39 -10.37
C THR A 45 -6.77 -13.43 -10.39
N VAL A 46 -6.49 -14.58 -9.82
CA VAL A 46 -7.47 -15.61 -9.54
C VAL A 46 -7.50 -15.87 -8.03
N ARG A 47 -8.69 -15.76 -7.44
CA ARG A 47 -8.91 -15.99 -6.01
C ARG A 47 -10.04 -17.01 -5.80
N ALA A 48 -9.77 -18.01 -4.99
CA ALA A 48 -10.73 -18.97 -4.50
C ALA A 48 -10.94 -18.72 -3.00
N THR A 49 -12.21 -18.52 -2.59
CA THR A 49 -12.58 -18.26 -1.20
C THR A 49 -13.58 -19.33 -0.75
N TRP A 50 -13.28 -19.99 0.39
CA TRP A 50 -14.16 -20.97 1.01
C TRP A 50 -14.76 -20.41 2.30
N GLU A 51 -16.08 -20.37 2.39
CA GLU A 51 -16.81 -19.97 3.58
C GLU A 51 -16.96 -21.14 4.55
N PHE A 52 -16.21 -21.12 5.66
CA PHE A 52 -16.34 -22.09 6.75
C PHE A 52 -17.58 -21.80 7.61
N LYS A 53 -17.83 -20.50 7.86
CA LYS A 53 -18.98 -19.95 8.61
C LYS A 53 -19.36 -18.60 8.01
N PRO A 54 -20.60 -18.10 8.22
CA PRO A 54 -21.04 -16.80 7.67
C PRO A 54 -20.17 -15.58 8.03
N THR A 55 -19.25 -15.74 8.99
CA THR A 55 -18.36 -14.66 9.44
C THR A 55 -16.88 -15.06 9.37
N PHE A 56 -16.55 -16.18 8.72
CA PHE A 56 -15.18 -16.64 8.62
C PHE A 56 -14.95 -17.44 7.34
N SER A 57 -14.03 -16.98 6.53
CA SER A 57 -13.64 -17.60 5.26
C SER A 57 -12.13 -17.71 5.16
N GLY A 58 -11.66 -18.71 4.46
CA GLY A 58 -10.27 -18.82 4.03
C GLY A 58 -10.18 -18.63 2.52
N PHE A 59 -9.07 -18.12 2.03
CA PHE A 59 -8.84 -17.95 0.61
C PHE A 59 -7.42 -18.29 0.18
N THR A 60 -7.30 -18.60 -1.08
CA THR A 60 -6.02 -18.65 -1.80
C THR A 60 -6.11 -17.75 -3.03
N GLU A 61 -5.03 -17.08 -3.36
CA GLU A 61 -4.96 -16.11 -4.45
C GLU A 61 -3.64 -16.29 -5.21
N VAL A 62 -3.73 -16.26 -6.52
CA VAL A 62 -2.60 -16.22 -7.44
C VAL A 62 -2.77 -15.01 -8.33
N ALA A 63 -1.73 -14.19 -8.43
CA ALA A 63 -1.69 -13.06 -9.34
C ALA A 63 -0.43 -13.13 -10.20
N VAL A 64 -0.57 -12.77 -11.46
CA VAL A 64 0.53 -12.56 -12.39
C VAL A 64 0.47 -11.12 -12.88
N ASN A 65 1.61 -10.48 -13.06
CA ASN A 65 1.66 -9.13 -13.60
C ASN A 65 2.82 -9.00 -14.59
N GLN A 66 2.67 -8.05 -15.51
CA GLN A 66 3.70 -7.65 -16.43
C GLN A 66 3.79 -6.12 -16.44
N ARG A 67 5.00 -5.60 -16.37
CA ARG A 67 5.32 -4.18 -16.45
C ARG A 67 6.19 -3.95 -17.68
N GLY A 68 5.69 -3.17 -18.62
CA GLY A 68 6.41 -2.78 -19.83
C GLY A 68 6.75 -1.30 -19.77
N TYR A 69 8.04 -0.96 -19.66
CA TYR A 69 8.50 0.42 -19.73
C TYR A 69 8.59 0.86 -21.19
N ASP A 70 8.14 2.07 -21.50
CA ASP A 70 8.15 2.63 -22.85
C ASP A 70 9.56 2.90 -23.35
N ARG A 71 10.48 3.17 -22.44
CA ARG A 71 11.88 3.52 -22.73
C ARG A 71 12.80 2.87 -21.69
N VAL A 72 14.06 2.79 -22.06
CA VAL A 72 15.13 2.47 -21.12
C VAL A 72 15.28 3.66 -20.18
N ALA A 73 15.00 3.47 -18.89
CA ALA A 73 15.05 4.51 -17.88
C ALA A 73 16.47 4.66 -17.30
N GLY A 74 16.79 5.90 -16.92
CA GLY A 74 18.03 6.21 -16.22
C GLY A 74 19.25 6.36 -17.10
N SER A 75 20.40 6.61 -16.46
CA SER A 75 21.71 6.80 -17.10
C SER A 75 22.42 5.48 -17.36
N ASP A 76 21.95 4.38 -16.77
CA ASP A 76 22.58 3.05 -16.83
C ASP A 76 22.26 2.25 -18.10
N GLY A 77 21.29 2.69 -18.89
CA GLY A 77 20.86 2.01 -20.11
C GLY A 77 20.25 0.63 -19.86
N ILE A 78 19.57 0.45 -18.70
CA ILE A 78 18.96 -0.81 -18.28
C ILE A 78 17.43 -0.74 -18.45
N SER A 79 16.84 -1.75 -19.13
CA SER A 79 15.39 -1.92 -19.16
C SER A 79 14.88 -2.36 -17.78
N ARG A 80 13.85 -1.66 -17.28
CA ARG A 80 13.18 -2.01 -16.01
C ARG A 80 11.88 -2.78 -16.21
N SER A 81 11.59 -3.17 -17.46
CA SER A 81 10.46 -4.07 -17.72
C SER A 81 10.63 -5.37 -16.94
N SER A 82 9.52 -5.91 -16.43
CA SER A 82 9.57 -7.03 -15.50
C SER A 82 8.28 -7.84 -15.50
N ASP A 83 8.41 -9.12 -15.18
CA ASP A 83 7.29 -10.05 -14.96
C ASP A 83 7.20 -10.44 -13.48
N GLY A 84 6.00 -10.53 -12.95
CA GLY A 84 5.77 -10.84 -11.55
C GLY A 84 4.73 -11.91 -11.29
N GLU A 85 4.96 -12.66 -10.23
CA GLU A 85 4.04 -13.67 -9.72
C GLU A 85 3.86 -13.49 -8.21
N ARG A 86 2.63 -13.67 -7.74
CA ARG A 86 2.30 -13.58 -6.30
C ARG A 86 1.36 -14.71 -5.92
N TYR A 87 1.68 -15.37 -4.82
CA TYR A 87 0.91 -16.46 -4.24
C TYR A 87 0.55 -16.10 -2.82
N ARG A 88 -0.73 -16.12 -2.48
CA ARG A 88 -1.23 -15.75 -1.15
C ARG A 88 -2.21 -16.77 -0.62
N VAL A 89 -2.17 -16.97 0.69
CA VAL A 89 -3.21 -17.64 1.45
C VAL A 89 -3.66 -16.72 2.59
N GLY A 90 -4.93 -16.72 2.90
CA GLY A 90 -5.43 -15.80 3.90
C GLY A 90 -6.77 -16.19 4.48
N VAL A 91 -7.20 -15.36 5.41
CA VAL A 91 -8.48 -15.48 6.09
C VAL A 91 -9.22 -14.15 6.08
N SER A 92 -10.53 -14.20 5.92
CA SER A 92 -11.43 -13.07 6.11
C SER A 92 -12.34 -13.36 7.29
N PHE A 93 -12.53 -12.40 8.16
CA PHE A 93 -13.31 -12.58 9.39
C PHE A 93 -14.21 -11.39 9.69
N GLY A 94 -15.33 -11.69 10.35
CA GLY A 94 -16.34 -10.70 10.67
C GLY A 94 -17.17 -10.28 9.45
N ASN A 95 -18.16 -9.44 9.69
CA ASN A 95 -18.95 -8.75 8.68
C ASN A 95 -19.38 -7.39 9.21
N THR A 96 -20.15 -6.63 8.43
CA THR A 96 -20.69 -5.34 8.87
C THR A 96 -21.46 -5.50 10.19
N GLY A 97 -21.09 -4.71 11.21
CA GLY A 97 -21.71 -4.76 12.53
C GLY A 97 -20.99 -5.65 13.55
N LYS A 98 -20.00 -6.47 13.16
CA LYS A 98 -19.23 -7.28 14.12
C LYS A 98 -18.16 -6.45 14.85
N VAL A 99 -17.83 -6.93 16.07
CA VAL A 99 -16.81 -6.30 16.94
C VAL A 99 -15.43 -6.32 16.28
N LEU A 100 -15.09 -7.41 15.60
CA LEU A 100 -13.86 -7.57 14.84
C LEU A 100 -14.20 -7.99 13.41
N ARG A 101 -13.63 -7.28 12.45
CA ARG A 101 -13.73 -7.58 11.02
C ARG A 101 -12.44 -7.28 10.30
N GLY A 102 -12.14 -8.02 9.27
CA GLY A 102 -10.94 -7.77 8.48
C GLY A 102 -10.54 -8.95 7.61
N GLU A 103 -9.39 -8.81 7.03
CA GLU A 103 -8.72 -9.82 6.24
C GLU A 103 -7.23 -9.82 6.57
N ALA A 104 -6.61 -11.00 6.55
CA ALA A 104 -5.17 -11.14 6.69
C ALA A 104 -4.67 -12.24 5.76
N SER A 105 -3.56 -12.01 5.10
CA SER A 105 -2.90 -12.97 4.23
C SER A 105 -1.40 -12.97 4.40
N LEU A 106 -0.83 -14.13 4.12
CA LEU A 106 0.60 -14.35 3.94
C LEU A 106 0.82 -14.91 2.55
N GLY A 107 1.92 -14.53 1.93
CA GLY A 107 2.23 -14.96 0.59
C GLY A 107 3.70 -14.87 0.26
N TYR A 108 4.01 -15.21 -0.96
CA TYR A 108 5.33 -15.05 -1.55
C TYR A 108 5.18 -14.43 -2.92
N GLY A 109 6.03 -13.45 -3.21
CA GLY A 109 6.06 -12.75 -4.49
C GLY A 109 7.44 -12.79 -5.11
N ILE A 110 7.47 -12.82 -6.42
CA ILE A 110 8.68 -12.75 -7.22
C ILE A 110 8.40 -11.74 -8.34
N GLN A 111 9.31 -10.78 -8.53
CA GLN A 111 9.34 -9.88 -9.67
C GLN A 111 10.68 -10.06 -10.38
N ARG A 112 10.65 -10.44 -11.65
CA ARG A 112 11.84 -10.73 -12.48
C ARG A 112 12.02 -9.63 -13.51
N PRO A 113 13.04 -8.77 -13.38
CA PRO A 113 13.42 -7.85 -14.45
C PRO A 113 13.80 -8.61 -15.72
N GLU A 114 13.46 -8.07 -16.88
CA GLU A 114 13.87 -8.63 -18.18
C GLU A 114 15.38 -8.51 -18.42
N ASP A 115 15.99 -7.46 -17.85
CA ASP A 115 17.44 -7.24 -17.97
C ASP A 115 18.19 -8.07 -16.92
N SER A 116 19.00 -9.02 -17.35
CA SER A 116 19.76 -9.94 -16.49
C SER A 116 20.82 -9.28 -15.61
N ARG A 117 21.10 -8.00 -15.80
CA ARG A 117 21.98 -7.20 -14.92
C ARG A 117 21.30 -6.85 -13.59
N LEU A 118 19.98 -6.85 -13.59
CA LEU A 118 19.18 -6.60 -12.38
C LEU A 118 18.88 -7.91 -11.66
N LYS A 119 18.82 -7.86 -10.34
CA LYS A 119 18.45 -9.03 -9.52
C LYS A 119 16.94 -9.16 -9.40
N ASP A 120 16.47 -10.42 -9.32
CA ASP A 120 15.10 -10.72 -8.98
C ASP A 120 14.76 -10.14 -7.61
N ILE A 121 13.53 -9.61 -7.49
CA ILE A 121 12.98 -9.12 -6.25
C ILE A 121 11.98 -10.15 -5.77
N ASP A 122 12.31 -10.91 -4.72
CA ASP A 122 11.43 -11.93 -4.18
C ASP A 122 11.40 -11.91 -2.66
N GLY A 123 10.28 -12.26 -2.09
CA GLY A 123 10.16 -12.31 -0.63
C GLY A 123 8.75 -12.55 -0.12
N LEU A 124 8.67 -12.56 1.21
CA LEU A 124 7.43 -12.74 1.95
C LEU A 124 6.51 -11.52 1.77
N LEU A 125 5.27 -11.78 1.38
CA LEU A 125 4.21 -10.79 1.31
C LEU A 125 3.30 -10.94 2.53
N ILE A 126 3.04 -9.83 3.21
CA ILE A 126 2.09 -9.74 4.30
C ILE A 126 1.08 -8.68 3.91
N ASP A 127 -0.20 -9.01 3.95
CA ASP A 127 -1.28 -8.06 3.77
C ASP A 127 -2.33 -8.30 4.84
N ALA A 128 -2.67 -7.28 5.59
CA ALA A 128 -3.69 -7.37 6.60
C ALA A 128 -4.39 -6.02 6.78
N ASN A 129 -5.70 -6.06 6.87
CA ASN A 129 -6.50 -4.95 7.33
C ASN A 129 -7.54 -5.46 8.31
N ALA A 130 -7.64 -4.82 9.46
CA ALA A 130 -8.61 -5.19 10.47
C ALA A 130 -9.17 -3.95 11.17
N THR A 131 -10.44 -4.01 11.49
CA THR A 131 -11.11 -3.03 12.34
C THR A 131 -11.66 -3.76 13.56
N TRP A 132 -11.22 -3.36 14.73
CA TRP A 132 -11.70 -3.85 16.01
C TRP A 132 -12.45 -2.75 16.74
N ARG A 133 -13.76 -2.92 16.93
CA ARG A 133 -14.57 -2.08 17.81
C ARG A 133 -14.39 -2.54 19.24
N VAL A 134 -13.44 -1.92 19.94
CA VAL A 134 -13.15 -2.24 21.36
C VAL A 134 -14.33 -1.88 22.25
N THR A 135 -14.97 -0.74 21.95
CA THR A 135 -16.23 -0.29 22.57
C THR A 135 -17.15 0.30 21.48
N GLU A 136 -18.34 0.72 21.84
CA GLU A 136 -19.23 1.45 20.91
C GLU A 136 -18.63 2.78 20.44
N LEU A 137 -17.77 3.39 21.26
CA LEU A 137 -17.14 4.69 20.98
C LEU A 137 -15.70 4.58 20.50
N THR A 138 -15.06 3.40 20.64
CA THR A 138 -13.63 3.23 20.34
C THR A 138 -13.42 2.14 19.31
N SER A 139 -12.68 2.45 18.26
CA SER A 139 -12.24 1.50 17.25
C SER A 139 -10.73 1.55 17.07
N LEU A 140 -10.10 0.39 16.89
CA LEU A 140 -8.74 0.24 16.47
C LEU A 140 -8.72 -0.26 15.01
N LEU A 141 -7.91 0.38 14.19
CA LEU A 141 -7.69 0.01 12.80
C LEU A 141 -6.24 -0.48 12.67
N PHE A 142 -6.07 -1.68 12.14
CA PHE A 142 -4.77 -2.28 11.86
C PHE A 142 -4.59 -2.40 10.36
N ASN A 143 -3.41 -2.04 9.88
CA ASN A 143 -3.05 -2.20 8.48
C ASN A 143 -1.60 -2.70 8.39
N ALA A 144 -1.38 -3.74 7.59
CA ALA A 144 -0.05 -4.20 7.24
C ALA A 144 -0.03 -4.47 5.73
N ARG A 145 1.05 -4.09 5.06
CA ARG A 145 1.20 -4.28 3.61
C ARG A 145 2.66 -4.50 3.25
N THR A 146 2.89 -5.46 2.38
CA THR A 146 4.16 -5.61 1.67
C THR A 146 3.93 -5.49 0.18
N ASP A 147 4.72 -4.65 -0.48
CA ASP A 147 4.66 -4.41 -1.93
C ASP A 147 6.05 -4.40 -2.54
N VAL A 148 6.13 -4.75 -3.83
CA VAL A 148 7.33 -4.49 -4.63
C VAL A 148 7.21 -3.08 -5.18
N SER A 149 8.12 -2.20 -4.74
CA SER A 149 8.22 -0.82 -5.19
C SER A 149 9.25 -0.70 -6.32
N GLU A 150 8.90 0.11 -7.29
CA GLU A 150 9.78 0.48 -8.38
C GLU A 150 10.84 1.48 -7.91
N THR A 151 12.00 1.47 -8.56
CA THR A 151 13.05 2.48 -8.33
C THR A 151 13.66 2.93 -9.64
N THR A 152 14.16 4.16 -9.66
CA THR A 152 14.98 4.71 -10.74
C THR A 152 16.46 4.76 -10.38
N THR A 153 16.82 4.21 -9.24
CA THR A 153 18.22 4.12 -8.80
C THR A 153 19.00 3.22 -9.76
N ASP A 154 20.14 3.69 -10.23
CA ASP A 154 20.99 2.96 -11.18
C ASP A 154 21.38 1.59 -10.63
N ASN A 155 21.31 0.57 -11.50
CA ASN A 155 21.62 -0.83 -11.20
C ASN A 155 20.73 -1.50 -10.13
N VAL A 156 19.59 -0.91 -9.75
CA VAL A 156 18.63 -1.48 -8.80
C VAL A 156 17.34 -1.85 -9.54
N GLY A 157 16.92 -3.09 -9.44
CA GLY A 157 15.69 -3.59 -10.10
C GLY A 157 14.40 -3.20 -9.39
N GLY A 158 14.49 -2.78 -8.11
CA GLY A 158 13.37 -2.40 -7.27
C GLY A 158 13.64 -2.71 -5.81
N SER A 159 12.67 -2.42 -4.97
CA SER A 159 12.76 -2.58 -3.52
C SER A 159 11.50 -3.21 -2.95
N PHE A 160 11.61 -3.77 -1.75
CA PHE A 160 10.47 -4.17 -0.93
C PHE A 160 10.06 -3.01 -0.04
N TYR A 161 8.80 -2.60 -0.20
CA TYR A 161 8.15 -1.69 0.73
C TYR A 161 7.31 -2.48 1.71
N ARG A 162 7.54 -2.31 3.01
CA ARG A 162 6.76 -2.91 4.10
C ARG A 162 6.18 -1.83 4.98
N TYR A 163 4.92 -1.95 5.27
CA TYR A 163 4.18 -0.99 6.10
C TYR A 163 3.41 -1.70 7.18
N LEU A 164 3.46 -1.18 8.39
CA LEU A 164 2.63 -1.57 9.52
C LEU A 164 2.06 -0.32 10.17
N GLY A 165 0.74 -0.27 10.38
CA GLY A 165 0.07 0.86 11.00
C GLY A 165 -1.02 0.44 11.95
N VAL A 166 -1.20 1.21 13.02
CA VAL A 166 -2.33 1.14 13.93
C VAL A 166 -2.90 2.53 14.14
N GLU A 167 -4.22 2.66 14.09
CA GLU A 167 -4.94 3.90 14.36
C GLU A 167 -6.06 3.62 15.36
N ALA A 168 -6.08 4.37 16.43
CA ALA A 168 -7.18 4.42 17.39
C ALA A 168 -8.10 5.59 17.03
N ARG A 169 -9.40 5.35 16.98
CA ARG A 169 -10.46 6.36 16.84
C ARG A 169 -11.38 6.29 18.01
N HIS A 170 -11.65 7.45 18.63
CA HIS A 170 -12.54 7.56 19.79
C HIS A 170 -13.54 8.70 19.60
N ALA A 171 -14.83 8.40 19.77
CA ALA A 171 -15.88 9.41 19.80
C ALA A 171 -15.99 9.98 21.22
N PHE A 172 -15.35 11.13 21.46
CA PHE A 172 -15.46 11.85 22.74
C PHE A 172 -16.85 12.38 22.96
N LEU A 173 -17.48 12.83 21.87
CA LEU A 173 -18.84 13.33 21.81
C LEU A 173 -19.47 12.86 20.50
N THR A 174 -20.78 12.92 20.37
CA THR A 174 -21.49 12.54 19.14
C THR A 174 -21.04 13.36 17.93
N TYR A 175 -20.50 14.55 18.17
CA TYR A 175 -20.02 15.49 17.14
C TYR A 175 -18.50 15.71 17.18
N LEU A 176 -17.74 15.02 18.03
CA LEU A 176 -16.28 15.15 18.14
C LEU A 176 -15.62 13.78 18.18
N ILE A 177 -14.86 13.47 17.12
CA ILE A 177 -14.08 12.24 16.99
C ILE A 177 -12.60 12.60 16.99
N GLY A 178 -11.83 11.96 17.86
CA GLY A 178 -10.37 12.00 17.84
C GLY A 178 -9.77 10.76 17.24
N SER A 179 -8.61 10.91 16.65
CA SER A 179 -7.80 9.80 16.16
C SER A 179 -6.33 9.97 16.57
N ALA A 180 -5.67 8.84 16.83
CA ALA A 180 -4.25 8.78 17.06
C ALA A 180 -3.69 7.55 16.34
N GLY A 181 -2.65 7.74 15.53
CA GLY A 181 -2.05 6.70 14.72
C GLY A 181 -0.55 6.63 14.90
N LEU A 182 -0.02 5.41 14.74
CA LEU A 182 1.40 5.12 14.65
C LEU A 182 1.62 4.18 13.48
N SER A 183 2.58 4.49 12.63
CA SER A 183 2.98 3.60 11.56
C SER A 183 4.50 3.48 11.46
N TYR A 184 4.93 2.34 10.97
CA TYR A 184 6.31 2.01 10.66
C TYR A 184 6.38 1.50 9.23
N ALA A 185 7.26 2.08 8.43
CA ALA A 185 7.51 1.65 7.08
C ALA A 185 9.00 1.38 6.88
N THR A 186 9.31 0.39 6.06
CA THR A 186 10.68 0.13 5.57
C THR A 186 10.65 -0.04 4.07
N GLN A 187 11.71 0.42 3.42
CA GLN A 187 11.96 0.17 2.01
C GLN A 187 13.40 -0.30 1.84
N ASP A 188 13.58 -1.51 1.38
CA ASP A 188 14.90 -2.12 1.22
C ASP A 188 15.07 -2.77 -0.16
N SER A 189 16.24 -2.58 -0.77
CA SER A 189 16.64 -3.27 -2.01
C SER A 189 17.58 -4.43 -1.71
N LYS A 190 17.51 -5.49 -2.52
CA LYS A 190 18.42 -6.65 -2.38
C LYS A 190 19.90 -6.30 -2.58
N ASP A 191 20.17 -5.19 -3.24
CA ASP A 191 21.53 -4.71 -3.50
C ASP A 191 22.08 -3.85 -2.36
N GLY A 192 21.24 -3.54 -1.36
CA GLY A 192 21.62 -2.73 -0.19
C GLY A 192 21.84 -1.25 -0.50
N VAL A 193 21.43 -0.80 -1.68
CA VAL A 193 21.54 0.60 -2.12
C VAL A 193 20.41 1.45 -1.53
N ILE A 194 19.23 0.83 -1.35
CA ILE A 194 18.07 1.46 -0.71
C ILE A 194 17.85 0.75 0.62
N ASP A 195 17.89 1.47 1.71
CA ASP A 195 17.46 1.04 3.05
C ASP A 195 16.92 2.27 3.77
N GLU A 196 15.59 2.35 3.83
CA GLU A 196 14.86 3.47 4.42
C GLU A 196 13.93 2.95 5.51
N ARG A 197 13.80 3.71 6.58
CA ARG A 197 12.91 3.43 7.71
C ARG A 197 12.17 4.69 8.09
N GLU A 198 10.85 4.64 8.08
CA GLU A 198 10.01 5.75 8.51
C GLU A 198 9.17 5.35 9.72
N VAL A 199 9.22 6.18 10.75
CA VAL A 199 8.24 6.18 11.84
C VAL A 199 7.37 7.40 11.68
N ARG A 200 6.05 7.19 11.63
CA ARG A 200 5.09 8.29 11.50
C ARG A 200 4.02 8.22 12.59
N MET A 201 3.86 9.32 13.30
CA MET A 201 2.82 9.54 14.30
C MET A 201 1.80 10.51 13.75
N THR A 202 0.51 10.24 13.97
CA THR A 202 -0.59 11.10 13.52
C THR A 202 -1.56 11.36 14.66
N LEU A 203 -2.07 12.58 14.74
CA LEU A 203 -3.18 12.97 15.60
C LEU A 203 -4.23 13.68 14.75
N GLY A 204 -5.50 13.41 15.02
CA GLY A 204 -6.59 14.01 14.26
C GLY A 204 -7.78 14.33 15.13
N LEU A 205 -8.50 15.39 14.77
CA LEU A 205 -9.80 15.76 15.33
C LEU A 205 -10.76 16.06 14.19
N ASP A 206 -11.91 15.42 14.20
CA ASP A 206 -13.04 15.69 13.31
C ASP A 206 -14.19 16.25 14.14
N TYR A 207 -14.61 17.50 13.86
CA TYR A 207 -15.74 18.17 14.49
C TYR A 207 -16.91 18.28 13.50
N PHE A 208 -18.00 17.59 13.79
CA PHE A 208 -19.21 17.57 12.98
C PHE A 208 -20.08 18.77 13.33
N VAL A 209 -20.03 19.83 12.51
CA VAL A 209 -20.89 21.02 12.65
C VAL A 209 -22.36 20.64 12.44
N ASN A 210 -22.58 19.80 11.42
CA ASN A 210 -23.86 19.18 11.10
C ASN A 210 -23.62 17.87 10.33
N ARG A 211 -24.67 17.27 9.73
CA ARG A 211 -24.54 15.98 9.00
C ARG A 211 -23.74 16.11 7.70
N GLU A 212 -23.67 17.30 7.14
CA GLU A 212 -23.04 17.58 5.83
C GLU A 212 -21.66 18.23 5.97
N THR A 213 -21.36 18.86 7.11
CA THR A 213 -20.17 19.67 7.31
C THR A 213 -19.32 19.15 8.45
N VAL A 214 -18.06 18.82 8.16
CA VAL A 214 -17.06 18.40 9.15
C VAL A 214 -15.84 19.30 9.05
N LEU A 215 -15.49 19.96 10.16
CA LEU A 215 -14.20 20.63 10.29
C LEU A 215 -13.17 19.61 10.80
N PHE A 216 -11.98 19.67 10.26
CA PHE A 216 -10.91 18.77 10.75
C PHE A 216 -9.60 19.51 11.01
N ALA A 217 -8.87 19.01 11.99
CA ALA A 217 -7.49 19.35 12.24
C ALA A 217 -6.66 18.06 12.30
N LYS A 218 -5.48 18.06 11.67
CA LYS A 218 -4.55 16.93 11.69
C LYS A 218 -3.15 17.42 11.96
N TYR A 219 -2.42 16.65 12.73
CA TYR A 219 -0.99 16.77 12.93
C TYR A 219 -0.33 15.45 12.57
N ALA A 220 0.79 15.51 11.84
CA ALA A 220 1.64 14.37 11.58
C ALA A 220 3.10 14.73 11.88
N HIS A 221 3.80 13.79 12.49
CA HIS A 221 5.25 13.82 12.67
C HIS A 221 5.85 12.60 12.00
N SER A 222 6.81 12.81 11.11
CA SER A 222 7.57 11.76 10.43
C SER A 222 9.04 11.90 10.78
N ASP A 223 9.67 10.76 11.07
CA ASP A 223 11.11 10.60 11.25
C ASP A 223 11.56 9.53 10.25
N LEU A 224 12.32 9.94 9.23
CA LEU A 224 12.86 9.07 8.19
C LEU A 224 14.37 8.99 8.34
N ASP A 225 14.85 7.76 8.46
CA ASP A 225 16.26 7.36 8.50
C ASP A 225 16.56 6.60 7.20
N ALA A 226 17.50 7.08 6.40
CA ALA A 226 17.83 6.54 5.10
C ALA A 226 19.33 6.24 4.99
N ILE A 227 19.69 5.07 4.46
CA ILE A 227 21.08 4.68 4.21
C ILE A 227 21.39 4.86 2.73
N GLY A 228 22.54 5.44 2.40
CA GLY A 228 23.01 5.69 1.04
C GLY A 228 22.96 7.17 0.64
N ASP A 229 22.61 7.45 -0.62
CA ASP A 229 22.52 8.83 -1.16
C ASP A 229 21.25 9.59 -0.73
N GLN A 230 20.38 8.96 0.04
CA GLN A 230 19.16 9.55 0.58
C GLN A 230 19.46 10.33 1.86
N SER A 231 18.73 11.39 2.09
CA SER A 231 18.91 12.23 3.28
C SER A 231 17.87 11.92 4.34
N ASP A 232 18.32 11.72 5.58
CA ASP A 232 17.43 11.68 6.75
C ASP A 232 16.63 12.97 6.84
N TYR A 233 15.39 12.87 7.25
CA TYR A 233 14.61 14.05 7.57
C TYR A 233 13.61 13.81 8.70
N LYS A 234 13.30 14.92 9.40
CA LYS A 234 12.17 14.98 10.34
C LYS A 234 11.21 16.05 9.85
N ALA A 235 9.95 15.67 9.73
CA ALA A 235 8.92 16.56 9.23
C ALA A 235 7.77 16.68 10.24
N ASN A 236 7.23 17.89 10.34
CA ASN A 236 5.99 18.16 11.07
C ASN A 236 5.00 18.78 10.09
N GLU A 237 3.83 18.20 9.99
CA GLU A 237 2.77 18.64 9.10
C GLU A 237 1.52 18.97 9.92
N ILE A 238 0.93 20.14 9.67
CA ILE A 238 -0.32 20.55 10.27
C ILE A 238 -1.30 20.86 9.13
N GLN A 239 -2.47 20.24 9.17
CA GLN A 239 -3.54 20.45 8.21
C GLN A 239 -4.82 20.87 8.92
N PHE A 240 -5.50 21.87 8.36
CA PHE A 240 -6.85 22.28 8.74
C PHE A 240 -7.73 22.30 7.50
N GLY A 241 -8.98 21.92 7.65
CA GLY A 241 -9.88 21.95 6.52
C GLY A 241 -11.32 21.66 6.87
N MET A 242 -12.14 21.69 5.83
CA MET A 242 -13.56 21.39 5.89
C MET A 242 -13.90 20.33 4.83
N LYS A 243 -14.67 19.34 5.23
CA LYS A 243 -15.25 18.33 4.34
C LYS A 243 -16.74 18.60 4.22
N LEU A 244 -17.21 18.72 2.99
CA LEU A 244 -18.64 18.77 2.67
C LEU A 244 -19.07 17.37 2.20
N ARG A 245 -20.12 16.83 2.78
CA ARG A 245 -20.73 15.55 2.41
C ARG A 245 -22.05 15.83 1.71
N GLN A 246 -22.27 15.20 0.59
CA GLN A 246 -23.56 15.18 -0.11
C GLN A 246 -24.35 13.94 0.30
#